data_8598a585cd9d6be4ff9bccd31c8a1028
#
_entry.id   8598a585cd9d6be4ff9bccd31c8a1028
#
_cell.length_a   1.000
_cell.length_b   1.000
_cell.length_c   1.000
_cell.angle_alpha   90.00
_cell.angle_beta   90.00
_cell.angle_gamma   90.00
#
_symmetry.space_group_name_H-M   'P 1'
#
loop_
_entity.id
_entity.type
_entity.pdbx_description
1 polymer ?
#
loop_
_entity_poly.entity_id
_entity_poly.type
_entity_poly.pdbx_seq_one_letter_code
_entity_poly.pdbx_strand_id
1 'polypeptide(L)'
;MRPKTILVCLTTAEQTATILKVAVPLARKHGAHLVGLRTVEAILVYPGIAMHIPEDTFLAFRSSQNKETAEIEDIFEHHTSPEDFVSEFRVVRADTRSATDRMIESARAADLVIMAQDGQDTDPRDMRQMQRDVIRECGRPVLVIPADYQGPEIGEKIVLGWSETREAARAAHDVLCIAEPDARLTVLSVGRTAEDLMAADDAIAITEMFARHGLRPTLEHRDPLGQSIASVLSAVAFEKGADMIVTGAFGHSSTYDFVIGATSYELLRDHKVPILFSK
;
A
#
# COMPACT_ATOMS: atom_id res chain seq x y z
N MET A 1 15.82 6.10 -5.53
CA MET A 1 16.66 5.03 -4.87
C MET A 1 16.00 3.70 -5.17
N ARG A 2 16.71 2.69 -5.67
CA ARG A 2 16.11 1.39 -5.97
C ARG A 2 15.84 0.62 -4.66
N PRO A 3 14.66 0.04 -4.44
CA PRO A 3 14.40 -0.76 -3.25
C PRO A 3 15.32 -1.99 -3.22
N LYS A 4 15.87 -2.30 -2.06
CA LYS A 4 16.71 -3.48 -1.82
C LYS A 4 15.98 -4.55 -1.02
N THR A 5 14.97 -4.14 -0.26
CA THR A 5 14.11 -5.03 0.52
C THR A 5 12.67 -4.66 0.27
N ILE A 6 11.89 -5.60 -0.24
CA ILE A 6 10.44 -5.48 -0.43
C ILE A 6 9.76 -6.44 0.54
N LEU A 7 8.92 -5.90 1.42
CA LEU A 7 8.11 -6.68 2.35
C LEU A 7 6.70 -6.83 1.82
N VAL A 8 6.22 -8.06 1.71
CA VAL A 8 4.85 -8.37 1.28
C VAL A 8 4.08 -8.92 2.48
N CYS A 9 3.03 -8.22 2.91
CA CYS A 9 2.16 -8.68 3.99
C CYS A 9 1.13 -9.66 3.44
N LEU A 10 1.28 -10.94 3.77
CA LEU A 10 0.46 -12.05 3.28
C LEU A 10 -0.60 -12.42 4.34
N THR A 11 -1.83 -11.99 4.13
CA THR A 11 -2.92 -12.13 5.10
C THR A 11 -3.81 -13.33 4.82
N THR A 12 -4.14 -13.60 3.56
CA THR A 12 -4.95 -14.74 3.13
C THR A 12 -4.36 -15.41 1.90
N ALA A 13 -4.66 -16.70 1.70
CA ALA A 13 -4.21 -17.46 0.53
C ALA A 13 -4.78 -16.86 -0.78
N GLU A 14 -6.05 -16.44 -0.78
CA GLU A 14 -6.73 -15.85 -1.93
C GLU A 14 -5.98 -14.61 -2.48
N GLN A 15 -5.55 -13.70 -1.59
CA GLN A 15 -4.89 -12.46 -1.96
C GLN A 15 -3.41 -12.66 -2.31
N THR A 16 -2.78 -13.71 -1.80
CA THR A 16 -1.34 -13.95 -1.94
C THR A 16 -0.92 -14.00 -3.40
N ALA A 17 -1.62 -14.76 -4.24
CA ALA A 17 -1.30 -14.85 -5.66
C ALA A 17 -1.42 -13.50 -6.40
N THR A 18 -2.44 -12.70 -6.06
CA THR A 18 -2.66 -11.36 -6.68
C THR A 18 -1.54 -10.40 -6.31
N ILE A 19 -1.13 -10.35 -5.04
CA ILE A 19 -0.03 -9.49 -4.57
C ILE A 19 1.28 -9.89 -5.23
N LEU A 20 1.57 -11.19 -5.32
CA LEU A 20 2.82 -11.70 -5.87
C LEU A 20 2.96 -11.43 -7.37
N LYS A 21 1.87 -11.31 -8.13
CA LYS A 21 1.89 -10.84 -9.53
C LYS A 21 2.50 -9.44 -9.68
N VAL A 22 2.43 -8.60 -8.64
CA VAL A 22 3.05 -7.27 -8.63
C VAL A 22 4.41 -7.30 -7.92
N ALA A 23 4.52 -7.99 -6.80
CA ALA A 23 5.73 -7.98 -5.98
C ALA A 23 6.92 -8.69 -6.65
N VAL A 24 6.68 -9.82 -7.31
CA VAL A 24 7.73 -10.60 -7.98
C VAL A 24 8.38 -9.84 -9.14
N PRO A 25 7.64 -9.24 -10.09
CA PRO A 25 8.23 -8.38 -11.12
C PRO A 25 9.02 -7.21 -10.55
N LEU A 26 8.52 -6.54 -9.49
CA LEU A 26 9.26 -5.47 -8.82
C LEU A 26 10.57 -5.98 -8.19
N ALA A 27 10.53 -7.10 -7.49
CA ALA A 27 11.73 -7.69 -6.89
C ALA A 27 12.76 -8.07 -7.97
N ARG A 28 12.33 -8.71 -9.06
CA ARG A 28 13.17 -9.09 -10.20
C ARG A 28 13.82 -7.85 -10.84
N LYS A 29 13.02 -6.81 -11.14
CA LYS A 29 13.49 -5.56 -11.76
C LYS A 29 14.57 -4.88 -10.95
N HIS A 30 14.44 -4.87 -9.64
CA HIS A 30 15.35 -4.15 -8.75
C HIS A 30 16.47 -5.03 -8.17
N GLY A 31 16.42 -6.35 -8.36
CA GLY A 31 17.29 -7.29 -7.66
C GLY A 31 17.12 -7.15 -6.15
N ALA A 32 15.88 -7.00 -5.70
CA ALA A 32 15.54 -6.80 -4.31
C ALA A 32 15.30 -8.12 -3.59
N HIS A 33 15.65 -8.18 -2.30
CA HIS A 33 15.25 -9.26 -1.42
C HIS A 33 13.74 -9.16 -1.15
N LEU A 34 12.99 -10.20 -1.51
CA LEU A 34 11.53 -10.29 -1.31
C LEU A 34 11.21 -11.05 -0.03
N VAL A 35 10.60 -10.38 0.93
CA VAL A 35 10.18 -10.99 2.21
C VAL A 35 8.68 -11.15 2.23
N GLY A 36 8.19 -12.38 2.17
CA GLY A 36 6.79 -12.72 2.42
C GLY A 36 6.55 -12.82 3.93
N LEU A 37 5.80 -11.90 4.49
CA LEU A 37 5.50 -11.86 5.92
C LEU A 37 4.10 -12.37 6.20
N ARG A 38 4.01 -13.49 6.93
CA ARG A 38 2.78 -13.99 7.55
C ARG A 38 2.80 -13.66 9.04
N THR A 39 1.83 -12.87 9.52
CA THR A 39 1.61 -12.68 10.95
C THR A 39 0.46 -13.56 11.42
N VAL A 40 0.67 -14.29 12.50
CA VAL A 40 -0.29 -15.24 13.06
C VAL A 40 -0.72 -14.76 14.43
N GLU A 41 -2.02 -14.52 14.62
CA GLU A 41 -2.54 -14.07 15.91
C GLU A 41 -2.54 -15.18 16.95
N ALA A 42 -2.17 -14.84 18.17
CA ALA A 42 -2.38 -15.71 19.31
C ALA A 42 -3.82 -15.56 19.83
N ILE A 43 -4.41 -16.65 20.27
CA ILE A 43 -5.67 -16.56 21.01
C ILE A 43 -5.38 -15.97 22.38
N LEU A 44 -5.65 -14.69 22.55
CA LEU A 44 -5.59 -14.02 23.85
C LEU A 44 -6.87 -14.30 24.61
N VAL A 45 -6.82 -15.26 25.51
CA VAL A 45 -7.96 -15.58 26.38
C VAL A 45 -7.67 -15.10 27.78
N TYR A 46 -8.56 -14.27 28.33
CA TYR A 46 -8.48 -13.90 29.75
C TYR A 46 -8.55 -15.17 30.62
N PRO A 47 -7.72 -15.30 31.68
CA PRO A 47 -7.64 -16.51 32.50
C PRO A 47 -9.00 -17.00 33.00
N GLY A 48 -9.92 -16.09 33.33
CA GLY A 48 -11.28 -16.45 33.78
C GLY A 48 -12.19 -17.04 32.71
N ILE A 49 -11.90 -16.79 31.42
CA ILE A 49 -12.68 -17.31 30.27
C ILE A 49 -12.00 -18.58 29.73
N ALA A 50 -10.66 -18.65 29.81
CA ALA A 50 -9.88 -19.79 29.33
C ALA A 50 -10.37 -21.14 29.90
N MET A 51 -10.82 -21.17 31.16
CA MET A 51 -11.33 -22.35 31.81
C MET A 51 -12.66 -22.87 31.23
N HIS A 52 -13.34 -22.08 30.41
CA HIS A 52 -14.67 -22.40 29.85
C HIS A 52 -14.61 -22.69 28.34
N ILE A 53 -13.45 -22.52 27.71
CA ILE A 53 -13.27 -22.85 26.29
C ILE A 53 -12.71 -24.26 26.18
N PRO A 54 -13.41 -25.19 25.48
CA PRO A 54 -12.88 -26.52 25.26
C PRO A 54 -11.52 -26.52 24.58
N GLU A 55 -10.64 -27.42 25.00
CA GLU A 55 -9.28 -27.55 24.41
C GLU A 55 -9.35 -27.80 22.89
N ASP A 56 -10.33 -28.57 22.44
CA ASP A 56 -10.56 -28.84 21.02
C ASP A 56 -10.78 -27.58 20.18
N THR A 57 -11.36 -26.50 20.75
CA THR A 57 -11.55 -25.21 20.07
C THR A 57 -10.20 -24.53 19.80
N PHE A 58 -9.28 -24.58 20.77
CA PHE A 58 -7.92 -24.05 20.59
C PHE A 58 -7.14 -24.85 19.56
N LEU A 59 -7.26 -26.18 19.60
CA LEU A 59 -6.59 -27.06 18.65
C LEU A 59 -7.13 -26.85 17.23
N ALA A 60 -8.45 -26.73 17.06
CA ALA A 60 -9.08 -26.45 15.77
C ALA A 60 -8.62 -25.10 15.19
N PHE A 61 -8.60 -24.04 16.01
CA PHE A 61 -8.12 -22.73 15.58
C PHE A 61 -6.65 -22.75 15.14
N ARG A 62 -5.75 -23.35 15.94
CA ARG A 62 -4.34 -23.51 15.59
C ARG A 62 -4.15 -24.32 14.31
N SER A 63 -4.92 -25.40 14.16
CA SER A 63 -4.89 -26.24 12.96
C SER A 63 -5.30 -25.46 11.72
N SER A 64 -6.35 -24.65 11.82
CA SER A 64 -6.82 -23.78 10.73
C SER A 64 -5.75 -22.75 10.33
N GLN A 65 -5.16 -22.06 11.31
CA GLN A 65 -4.08 -21.08 11.05
C GLN A 65 -2.85 -21.74 10.43
N ASN A 66 -2.44 -22.92 10.90
CA ASN A 66 -1.31 -23.64 10.35
C ASN A 66 -1.57 -24.08 8.91
N LYS A 67 -2.80 -24.55 8.61
CA LYS A 67 -3.20 -24.94 7.26
C LYS A 67 -3.15 -23.74 6.31
N GLU A 68 -3.74 -22.61 6.70
CA GLU A 68 -3.71 -21.38 5.89
C GLU A 68 -2.28 -20.87 5.71
N THR A 69 -1.45 -20.93 6.76
CA THR A 69 -0.05 -20.53 6.68
C THR A 69 0.72 -21.39 5.68
N ALA A 70 0.53 -22.71 5.71
CA ALA A 70 1.16 -23.62 4.74
C ALA A 70 0.70 -23.34 3.30
N GLU A 71 -0.60 -23.09 3.10
CA GLU A 71 -1.12 -22.74 1.77
C GLU A 71 -0.54 -21.42 1.24
N ILE A 72 -0.40 -20.40 2.09
CA ILE A 72 0.24 -19.12 1.74
C ILE A 72 1.72 -19.34 1.40
N GLU A 73 2.43 -20.15 2.19
CA GLU A 73 3.83 -20.51 1.96
C GLU A 73 4.02 -21.22 0.62
N ASP A 74 3.21 -22.23 0.32
CA ASP A 74 3.23 -22.95 -0.95
C ASP A 74 3.01 -22.00 -2.16
N ILE A 75 2.05 -21.07 -2.05
CA ILE A 75 1.81 -20.06 -3.09
C ILE A 75 3.03 -19.13 -3.24
N PHE A 76 3.61 -18.67 -2.14
CA PHE A 76 4.79 -17.80 -2.13
C PHE A 76 5.99 -18.51 -2.79
N GLU A 77 6.30 -19.72 -2.38
CA GLU A 77 7.39 -20.53 -2.93
C GLU A 77 7.18 -20.82 -4.42
N HIS A 78 5.95 -21.16 -4.82
CA HIS A 78 5.63 -21.39 -6.22
C HIS A 78 5.96 -20.18 -7.12
N HIS A 79 5.72 -18.95 -6.63
CA HIS A 79 5.97 -17.74 -7.40
C HIS A 79 7.42 -17.26 -7.33
N THR A 80 8.15 -17.60 -6.28
CA THR A 80 9.51 -17.09 -6.03
C THR A 80 10.63 -18.08 -6.39
N SER A 81 10.38 -19.40 -6.33
CA SER A 81 11.38 -20.41 -6.62
C SER A 81 11.98 -20.37 -8.04
N PRO A 82 11.26 -19.91 -9.09
CA PRO A 82 11.85 -19.76 -10.42
C PRO A 82 12.72 -18.52 -10.59
N GLU A 83 12.83 -17.66 -9.60
CA GLU A 83 13.43 -16.34 -9.68
C GLU A 83 14.90 -16.34 -9.20
N ASP A 84 15.71 -15.42 -9.76
CA ASP A 84 17.13 -15.29 -9.42
C ASP A 84 17.39 -14.36 -8.21
N PHE A 85 16.36 -13.66 -7.70
CA PHE A 85 16.50 -12.83 -6.51
C PHE A 85 16.32 -13.63 -5.21
N VAL A 86 16.83 -13.10 -4.10
CA VAL A 86 16.67 -13.76 -2.80
C VAL A 86 15.24 -13.56 -2.30
N SER A 87 14.58 -14.64 -1.91
CA SER A 87 13.27 -14.64 -1.28
C SER A 87 13.28 -15.34 0.08
N GLU A 88 12.45 -14.85 1.00
CA GLU A 88 12.31 -15.41 2.36
C GLU A 88 10.83 -15.40 2.74
N PHE A 89 10.30 -16.56 3.18
CA PHE A 89 8.99 -16.61 3.84
C PHE A 89 9.18 -16.59 5.34
N ARG A 90 8.55 -15.60 6.00
CA ARG A 90 8.70 -15.34 7.43
C ARG A 90 7.36 -15.41 8.15
N VAL A 91 7.26 -16.29 9.13
CA VAL A 91 6.09 -16.40 10.01
C VAL A 91 6.42 -15.72 11.35
N VAL A 92 5.62 -14.71 11.73
CA VAL A 92 5.77 -13.99 12.99
C VAL A 92 4.52 -14.18 13.84
N ARG A 93 4.69 -14.71 15.05
CA ARG A 93 3.60 -14.92 16.00
C ARG A 93 3.37 -13.66 16.85
N ALA A 94 2.11 -13.31 17.00
CA ALA A 94 1.66 -12.17 17.78
C ALA A 94 1.31 -12.61 19.23
N ASP A 95 2.31 -12.98 20.02
CA ASP A 95 2.09 -13.54 21.36
C ASP A 95 1.73 -12.46 22.42
N THR A 96 2.33 -11.27 22.32
CA THR A 96 2.18 -10.18 23.30
C THR A 96 1.74 -8.86 22.68
N ARG A 97 1.69 -8.80 21.36
CA ARG A 97 1.28 -7.64 20.56
C ARG A 97 0.33 -8.11 19.46
N SER A 98 -0.39 -7.19 18.85
CA SER A 98 -1.26 -7.53 17.71
C SER A 98 -0.45 -7.96 16.48
N ALA A 99 -1.10 -8.69 15.54
CA ALA A 99 -0.52 -9.01 14.25
C ALA A 99 -0.12 -7.73 13.48
N THR A 100 -0.92 -6.68 13.58
CA THR A 100 -0.63 -5.35 13.00
C THR A 100 0.65 -4.74 13.55
N ASP A 101 0.88 -4.79 14.88
CA ASP A 101 2.13 -4.29 15.48
C ASP A 101 3.35 -5.03 14.94
N ARG A 102 3.24 -6.36 14.76
CA ARG A 102 4.32 -7.17 14.18
C ARG A 102 4.58 -6.85 12.72
N MET A 103 3.54 -6.54 11.94
CA MET A 103 3.71 -6.04 10.58
C MET A 103 4.45 -4.71 10.56
N ILE A 104 4.04 -3.75 11.40
CA ILE A 104 4.67 -2.43 11.52
C ILE A 104 6.16 -2.57 11.91
N GLU A 105 6.47 -3.42 12.90
CA GLU A 105 7.85 -3.67 13.32
C GLU A 105 8.71 -4.23 12.17
N SER A 106 8.18 -5.21 11.43
CA SER A 106 8.86 -5.83 10.29
C SER A 106 9.00 -4.87 9.12
N ALA A 107 7.99 -4.03 8.88
CA ALA A 107 7.96 -3.07 7.79
C ALA A 107 9.05 -1.99 7.90
N ARG A 108 9.47 -1.62 9.11
CA ARG A 108 10.50 -0.59 9.34
C ARG A 108 11.85 -0.90 8.70
N ALA A 109 12.16 -2.17 8.50
CA ALA A 109 13.40 -2.61 7.85
C ALA A 109 13.30 -2.74 6.32
N ALA A 110 12.10 -2.57 5.74
CA ALA A 110 11.89 -2.65 4.30
C ALA A 110 12.06 -1.27 3.64
N ASP A 111 12.31 -1.26 2.34
CA ASP A 111 12.29 -0.05 1.51
C ASP A 111 10.90 0.22 0.94
N LEU A 112 10.13 -0.86 0.69
CA LEU A 112 8.77 -0.85 0.20
C LEU A 112 7.96 -1.93 0.91
N VAL A 113 6.75 -1.59 1.31
CA VAL A 113 5.76 -2.53 1.88
C VAL A 113 4.64 -2.72 0.87
N ILE A 114 4.23 -3.97 0.63
CA ILE A 114 3.11 -4.29 -0.26
C ILE A 114 2.02 -5.00 0.54
N MET A 115 0.79 -4.54 0.39
CA MET A 115 -0.40 -5.10 1.05
C MET A 115 -1.53 -5.28 0.03
N ALA A 116 -2.43 -6.24 0.28
CA ALA A 116 -3.67 -6.33 -0.48
C ALA A 116 -4.73 -5.35 0.05
N GLN A 117 -5.65 -4.96 -0.82
CA GLN A 117 -6.95 -4.42 -0.43
C GLN A 117 -7.79 -5.51 0.26
N ASP A 118 -8.86 -5.11 0.95
CA ASP A 118 -9.81 -6.03 1.59
C ASP A 118 -10.25 -7.16 0.64
N GLY A 119 -10.22 -8.40 1.12
CA GLY A 119 -10.84 -9.55 0.44
C GLY A 119 -12.28 -9.79 0.92
N GLN A 120 -13.00 -10.72 0.27
CA GLN A 120 -14.39 -11.03 0.61
C GLN A 120 -14.52 -11.79 1.94
N ASP A 121 -13.48 -12.53 2.35
CA ASP A 121 -13.50 -13.43 3.51
C ASP A 121 -12.99 -12.81 4.83
N THR A 122 -12.52 -11.58 4.82
CA THR A 122 -12.07 -10.87 6.03
C THR A 122 -13.06 -9.78 6.43
N ASP A 123 -13.22 -9.49 7.74
CA ASP A 123 -14.00 -8.32 8.14
C ASP A 123 -13.35 -7.06 7.54
N PRO A 124 -14.05 -6.38 6.62
CA PRO A 124 -13.47 -5.22 5.93
C PRO A 124 -13.05 -4.09 6.88
N ARG A 125 -13.58 -4.05 8.09
CA ARG A 125 -13.24 -3.03 9.10
C ARG A 125 -11.88 -3.30 9.71
N ASP A 126 -11.58 -4.54 10.04
CA ASP A 126 -10.32 -4.95 10.67
C ASP A 126 -9.16 -4.83 9.68
N MET A 127 -9.36 -5.25 8.42
CA MET A 127 -8.35 -5.13 7.38
C MET A 127 -8.00 -3.66 7.09
N ARG A 128 -9.01 -2.80 6.90
CA ARG A 128 -8.77 -1.36 6.68
C ARG A 128 -8.14 -0.67 7.88
N GLN A 129 -8.47 -1.10 9.10
CA GLN A 129 -7.81 -0.61 10.29
C GLN A 129 -6.32 -0.99 10.27
N MET A 130 -6.01 -2.25 9.99
CA MET A 130 -4.64 -2.74 9.89
C MET A 130 -3.85 -1.98 8.80
N GLN A 131 -4.41 -1.82 7.60
CA GLN A 131 -3.77 -1.04 6.51
C GLN A 131 -3.47 0.39 6.94
N ARG A 132 -4.43 1.07 7.57
CA ARG A 132 -4.24 2.44 8.09
C ARG A 132 -3.12 2.52 9.11
N ASP A 133 -3.09 1.59 10.05
CA ASP A 133 -2.10 1.59 11.11
C ASP A 133 -0.69 1.31 10.54
N VAL A 134 -0.57 0.36 9.60
CA VAL A 134 0.70 0.11 8.89
C VAL A 134 1.15 1.36 8.12
N ILE A 135 0.28 1.99 7.31
CA ILE A 135 0.61 3.20 6.54
C ILE A 135 1.06 4.34 7.48
N ARG A 136 0.40 4.50 8.63
CA ARG A 136 0.68 5.61 9.55
C ARG A 136 1.94 5.42 10.37
N GLU A 137 2.28 4.18 10.73
CA GLU A 137 3.25 3.91 11.79
C GLU A 137 4.54 3.22 11.30
N CYS A 138 4.56 2.66 10.07
CA CYS A 138 5.75 1.95 9.60
C CYS A 138 6.86 2.89 9.10
N GLY A 139 6.53 4.14 8.70
CA GLY A 139 7.48 5.14 8.18
C GLY A 139 8.08 4.75 6.82
N ARG A 140 7.40 3.91 6.07
CA ARG A 140 7.79 3.42 4.75
C ARG A 140 6.68 3.62 3.73
N PRO A 141 6.98 3.75 2.43
CA PRO A 141 5.95 3.73 1.41
C PRO A 141 5.22 2.39 1.42
N VAL A 142 3.89 2.44 1.38
CA VAL A 142 3.02 1.26 1.38
C VAL A 142 2.22 1.23 0.09
N LEU A 143 2.43 0.19 -0.70
CA LEU A 143 1.71 -0.08 -1.93
C LEU A 143 0.53 -1.01 -1.63
N VAL A 144 -0.68 -0.54 -1.85
CA VAL A 144 -1.91 -1.33 -1.67
C VAL A 144 -2.43 -1.78 -3.02
N ILE A 145 -2.56 -3.10 -3.18
CA ILE A 145 -2.98 -3.74 -4.43
C ILE A 145 -4.47 -4.09 -4.36
N PRO A 146 -5.29 -3.71 -5.36
CA PRO A 146 -6.68 -4.13 -5.43
C PRO A 146 -6.83 -5.66 -5.39
N ALA A 147 -7.88 -6.17 -4.74
CA ALA A 147 -8.08 -7.60 -4.57
C ALA A 147 -8.22 -8.35 -5.91
N ASP A 148 -8.82 -7.72 -6.90
CA ASP A 148 -9.08 -8.26 -8.24
C ASP A 148 -8.10 -7.73 -9.31
N TYR A 149 -6.93 -7.22 -8.91
CA TYR A 149 -5.98 -6.62 -9.84
C TYR A 149 -5.44 -7.63 -10.86
N GLN A 150 -5.66 -7.32 -12.13
CA GLN A 150 -5.18 -8.10 -13.29
C GLN A 150 -4.41 -7.22 -14.28
N GLY A 151 -4.02 -6.02 -13.85
CA GLY A 151 -3.36 -5.05 -14.70
C GLY A 151 -1.92 -5.43 -15.06
N PRO A 152 -1.28 -4.62 -15.90
CA PRO A 152 0.12 -4.77 -16.28
C PRO A 152 1.04 -4.52 -15.08
N GLU A 153 2.35 -4.65 -15.32
CA GLU A 153 3.38 -4.13 -14.41
C GLU A 153 3.12 -2.64 -14.14
N ILE A 154 3.43 -2.20 -12.91
CA ILE A 154 3.15 -0.86 -12.44
C ILE A 154 4.33 0.09 -12.63
N GLY A 155 4.05 1.38 -12.70
CA GLY A 155 5.06 2.43 -12.69
C GLY A 155 5.35 3.07 -14.04
N GLU A 156 4.59 2.75 -15.12
CA GLU A 156 4.70 3.39 -16.43
C GLU A 156 3.85 4.65 -16.57
N LYS A 157 2.63 4.63 -15.98
CA LYS A 157 1.66 5.72 -16.04
C LYS A 157 1.12 6.02 -14.66
N ILE A 158 1.59 7.09 -14.08
CA ILE A 158 1.39 7.41 -12.68
C ILE A 158 0.55 8.69 -12.53
N VAL A 159 -0.41 8.68 -11.62
CA VAL A 159 -1.09 9.90 -11.14
C VAL A 159 -0.66 10.17 -9.71
N LEU A 160 0.02 11.30 -9.49
CA LEU A 160 0.40 11.77 -8.16
C LEU A 160 -0.59 12.83 -7.69
N GLY A 161 -1.34 12.55 -6.63
CA GLY A 161 -2.13 13.56 -5.92
C GLY A 161 -1.22 14.49 -5.13
N TRP A 162 -1.12 15.73 -5.58
CA TRP A 162 -0.27 16.76 -4.98
C TRP A 162 -1.05 17.72 -4.08
N SER A 163 -0.46 18.02 -2.95
CA SER A 163 -0.86 19.10 -2.04
C SER A 163 0.37 19.61 -1.29
N GLU A 164 0.33 20.84 -0.74
CA GLU A 164 1.41 21.44 0.03
C GLU A 164 1.58 20.80 1.42
N THR A 165 1.83 19.49 1.44
CA THR A 165 2.04 18.74 2.68
C THR A 165 3.33 17.96 2.62
N ARG A 166 3.94 17.73 3.79
CA ARG A 166 5.14 16.89 3.90
C ARG A 166 4.87 15.47 3.42
N GLU A 167 3.65 14.96 3.60
CA GLU A 167 3.24 13.64 3.15
C GLU A 167 3.18 13.56 1.62
N ALA A 168 2.66 14.59 0.94
CA ALA A 168 2.69 14.65 -0.52
C ALA A 168 4.12 14.79 -1.06
N ALA A 169 4.95 15.61 -0.42
CA ALA A 169 6.37 15.71 -0.77
C ALA A 169 7.08 14.36 -0.57
N ARG A 170 6.79 13.65 0.52
CA ARG A 170 7.32 12.30 0.76
C ARG A 170 6.88 11.33 -0.34
N ALA A 171 5.60 11.33 -0.72
CA ALA A 171 5.07 10.48 -1.78
C ALA A 171 5.74 10.77 -3.14
N ALA A 172 6.00 12.04 -3.45
CA ALA A 172 6.71 12.45 -4.65
C ALA A 172 8.15 11.91 -4.73
N HIS A 173 8.83 11.75 -3.60
CA HIS A 173 10.16 11.13 -3.56
C HIS A 173 10.09 9.60 -3.52
N ASP A 174 9.15 9.03 -2.80
CA ASP A 174 9.04 7.58 -2.64
C ASP A 174 8.64 6.90 -3.95
N VAL A 175 7.81 7.52 -4.81
CA VAL A 175 7.43 6.97 -6.12
C VAL A 175 8.63 6.71 -7.03
N LEU A 176 9.72 7.45 -6.88
CA LEU A 176 10.95 7.27 -7.65
C LEU A 176 11.60 5.89 -7.45
N CYS A 177 11.24 5.17 -6.40
CA CYS A 177 11.74 3.82 -6.19
C CYS A 177 11.01 2.75 -7.04
N ILE A 178 9.82 3.08 -7.58
CA ILE A 178 8.97 2.16 -8.34
C ILE A 178 8.86 2.59 -9.80
N ALA A 179 8.85 3.91 -10.06
CA ALA A 179 8.64 4.47 -11.39
C ALA A 179 9.60 3.88 -12.42
N GLU A 180 9.04 3.56 -13.61
CA GLU A 180 9.83 3.13 -14.75
C GLU A 180 10.67 4.29 -15.33
N PRO A 181 11.82 4.01 -15.94
CA PRO A 181 12.51 5.00 -16.76
C PRO A 181 11.54 5.55 -17.82
N ASP A 182 11.56 6.87 -18.02
CA ASP A 182 10.64 7.55 -18.97
C ASP A 182 9.14 7.45 -18.61
N ALA A 183 8.77 7.04 -17.40
CA ALA A 183 7.37 6.95 -16.95
C ALA A 183 6.64 8.29 -17.17
N ARG A 184 5.38 8.20 -17.59
CA ARG A 184 4.48 9.36 -17.65
C ARG A 184 3.89 9.59 -16.27
N LEU A 185 4.14 10.77 -15.71
CA LEU A 185 3.67 11.10 -14.38
C LEU A 185 2.82 12.37 -14.43
N THR A 186 1.54 12.27 -14.07
CA THR A 186 0.66 13.43 -13.92
C THR A 186 0.70 13.89 -12.47
N VAL A 187 1.24 15.09 -12.23
CA VAL A 187 1.14 15.79 -10.96
C VAL A 187 -0.23 16.48 -10.93
N LEU A 188 -1.14 15.97 -10.12
CA LEU A 188 -2.54 16.41 -10.06
C LEU A 188 -2.78 17.20 -8.78
N SER A 189 -3.11 18.48 -8.92
CA SER A 189 -3.65 19.32 -7.86
C SER A 189 -5.17 19.39 -7.97
N VAL A 190 -5.87 19.26 -6.84
CA VAL A 190 -7.35 19.30 -6.78
C VAL A 190 -7.79 20.35 -5.79
N GLY A 191 -8.51 21.39 -6.26
CA GLY A 191 -9.00 22.43 -5.39
C GLY A 191 -9.76 23.54 -6.13
N ARG A 192 -10.44 24.41 -5.37
CA ARG A 192 -11.24 25.55 -5.88
C ARG A 192 -10.81 26.90 -5.34
N THR A 193 -9.99 26.93 -4.30
CA THR A 193 -9.59 28.16 -3.63
C THR A 193 -8.36 28.79 -4.30
N ALA A 194 -8.11 30.08 -4.01
CA ALA A 194 -6.88 30.74 -4.46
C ALA A 194 -5.63 30.06 -3.87
N GLU A 195 -5.73 29.51 -2.65
CA GLU A 195 -4.65 28.77 -2.00
C GLU A 195 -4.39 27.44 -2.74
N ASP A 196 -5.45 26.75 -3.19
CA ASP A 196 -5.29 25.53 -3.99
C ASP A 196 -4.61 25.82 -5.35
N LEU A 197 -4.88 27.01 -5.93
CA LEU A 197 -4.19 27.44 -7.17
C LEU A 197 -2.71 27.80 -6.92
N MET A 198 -2.38 28.36 -5.75
CA MET A 198 -0.98 28.59 -5.35
C MET A 198 -0.24 27.28 -5.11
N ALA A 199 -0.91 26.27 -4.56
CA ALA A 199 -0.36 24.91 -4.47
C ALA A 199 -0.06 24.31 -5.85
N ALA A 200 -0.73 24.75 -6.90
CA ALA A 200 -0.39 24.37 -8.27
C ALA A 200 0.92 25.01 -8.75
N ASP A 201 1.25 26.23 -8.30
CA ASP A 201 2.54 26.87 -8.64
C ASP A 201 3.73 26.15 -7.98
N ASP A 202 3.59 25.70 -6.72
CA ASP A 202 4.60 24.89 -6.04
C ASP A 202 4.76 23.50 -6.70
N ALA A 203 3.71 22.98 -7.33
CA ALA A 203 3.77 21.76 -8.09
C ALA A 203 4.70 21.85 -9.34
N ILE A 204 5.04 23.07 -9.81
CA ILE A 204 6.02 23.28 -10.88
C ILE A 204 7.39 22.75 -10.44
N ALA A 205 7.83 23.07 -9.23
CA ALA A 205 9.12 22.61 -8.70
C ALA A 205 9.18 21.08 -8.58
N ILE A 206 8.07 20.45 -8.18
CA ILE A 206 7.94 18.99 -8.13
C ILE A 206 7.95 18.37 -9.53
N THR A 207 7.27 19.01 -10.49
CA THR A 207 7.28 18.59 -11.89
C THR A 207 8.69 18.62 -12.47
N GLU A 208 9.44 19.72 -12.23
CA GLU A 208 10.83 19.83 -12.64
C GLU A 208 11.73 18.78 -11.96
N MET A 209 11.50 18.50 -10.68
CA MET A 209 12.23 17.44 -9.97
C MET A 209 12.06 16.10 -10.69
N PHE A 210 10.83 15.72 -11.05
CA PHE A 210 10.59 14.48 -11.79
C PHE A 210 11.28 14.46 -13.16
N ALA A 211 11.29 15.58 -13.89
CA ALA A 211 12.01 15.67 -15.17
C ALA A 211 13.53 15.46 -14.98
N ARG A 212 14.12 16.00 -13.90
CA ARG A 212 15.54 15.77 -13.56
C ARG A 212 15.83 14.29 -13.22
N HIS A 213 14.83 13.54 -12.76
CA HIS A 213 14.92 12.10 -12.53
C HIS A 213 14.61 11.24 -13.78
N GLY A 214 14.42 11.87 -14.95
CA GLY A 214 14.22 11.18 -16.22
C GLY A 214 12.79 10.67 -16.47
N LEU A 215 11.79 11.18 -15.71
CA LEU A 215 10.39 10.91 -15.99
C LEU A 215 9.82 11.96 -16.97
N ARG A 216 8.62 11.68 -17.49
CA ARG A 216 7.85 12.61 -18.34
C ARG A 216 6.67 13.18 -17.55
N PRO A 217 6.92 14.19 -16.70
CA PRO A 217 5.87 14.76 -15.88
C PRO A 217 4.96 15.70 -16.67
N THR A 218 3.69 15.77 -16.26
CA THR A 218 2.73 16.79 -16.67
C THR A 218 2.06 17.35 -15.42
N LEU A 219 1.82 18.66 -15.39
CA LEU A 219 1.06 19.31 -14.31
C LEU A 219 -0.40 19.45 -14.76
N GLU A 220 -1.32 19.06 -13.90
CA GLU A 220 -2.75 19.18 -14.11
C GLU A 220 -3.45 19.70 -12.85
N HIS A 221 -4.39 20.62 -13.03
CA HIS A 221 -5.24 21.11 -11.95
C HIS A 221 -6.71 20.78 -12.27
N ARG A 222 -7.46 20.32 -11.26
CA ARG A 222 -8.89 20.01 -11.36
C ARG A 222 -9.70 20.67 -10.26
N ASP A 223 -10.81 21.34 -10.64
CA ASP A 223 -11.86 21.68 -9.70
C ASP A 223 -12.62 20.38 -9.33
N PRO A 224 -12.82 20.08 -8.04
CA PRO A 224 -13.56 18.90 -7.62
C PRO A 224 -15.04 18.93 -7.99
N LEU A 225 -15.63 20.09 -8.28
CA LEU A 225 -17.06 20.25 -8.65
C LEU A 225 -18.02 19.55 -7.67
N GLY A 226 -17.69 19.53 -6.39
CA GLY A 226 -18.46 18.87 -5.34
C GLY A 226 -18.18 17.37 -5.15
N GLN A 227 -17.28 16.79 -5.93
CA GLN A 227 -16.80 15.42 -5.72
C GLN A 227 -15.72 15.38 -4.63
N SER A 228 -15.46 14.19 -4.08
CA SER A 228 -14.31 13.99 -3.19
C SER A 228 -12.99 14.01 -3.98
N ILE A 229 -11.90 14.37 -3.30
CA ILE A 229 -10.56 14.33 -3.90
C ILE A 229 -10.21 12.90 -4.37
N ALA A 230 -10.61 11.88 -3.62
CA ALA A 230 -10.42 10.49 -3.99
C ALA A 230 -11.12 10.13 -5.31
N SER A 231 -12.36 10.61 -5.49
CA SER A 231 -13.12 10.40 -6.74
C SER A 231 -12.44 11.09 -7.92
N VAL A 232 -11.93 12.31 -7.74
CA VAL A 232 -11.21 13.03 -8.81
C VAL A 232 -9.91 12.32 -9.17
N LEU A 233 -9.12 11.88 -8.17
CA LEU A 233 -7.90 11.10 -8.39
C LEU A 233 -8.19 9.82 -9.20
N SER A 234 -9.22 9.07 -8.81
CA SER A 234 -9.62 7.84 -9.49
C SER A 234 -10.11 8.11 -10.92
N ALA A 235 -10.88 9.19 -11.13
CA ALA A 235 -11.36 9.57 -12.47
C ALA A 235 -10.18 9.95 -13.39
N VAL A 236 -9.24 10.77 -12.91
CA VAL A 236 -8.05 11.15 -13.69
C VAL A 236 -7.16 9.93 -13.95
N ALA A 237 -6.99 9.03 -12.98
CA ALA A 237 -6.26 7.80 -13.19
C ALA A 237 -6.89 6.95 -14.32
N PHE A 238 -8.20 6.83 -14.34
CA PHE A 238 -8.92 6.16 -15.42
C PHE A 238 -8.75 6.88 -16.77
N GLU A 239 -8.92 8.21 -16.82
CA GLU A 239 -8.77 9.03 -18.05
C GLU A 239 -7.37 8.89 -18.66
N LYS A 240 -6.32 8.83 -17.82
CA LYS A 240 -4.93 8.70 -18.26
C LYS A 240 -4.52 7.25 -18.53
N GLY A 241 -5.37 6.27 -18.20
CA GLY A 241 -5.02 4.86 -18.21
C GLY A 241 -3.83 4.59 -17.28
N ALA A 242 -3.85 5.20 -16.09
CA ALA A 242 -2.79 5.04 -15.12
C ALA A 242 -2.78 3.62 -14.54
N ASP A 243 -1.56 3.12 -14.32
CA ASP A 243 -1.32 1.83 -13.68
C ASP A 243 -1.10 1.95 -12.16
N MET A 244 -0.94 3.19 -11.66
CA MET A 244 -0.75 3.46 -10.25
C MET A 244 -1.19 4.88 -9.88
N ILE A 245 -1.80 5.02 -8.70
CA ILE A 245 -1.99 6.31 -8.02
C ILE A 245 -0.94 6.43 -6.91
N VAL A 246 -0.45 7.64 -6.68
CA VAL A 246 0.49 7.96 -5.61
C VAL A 246 -0.06 9.13 -4.81
N THR A 247 -0.04 9.04 -3.49
CA THR A 247 -0.56 10.11 -2.63
C THR A 247 0.12 10.13 -1.26
N GLY A 248 0.25 11.32 -0.69
CA GLY A 248 0.50 11.45 0.73
C GLY A 248 -0.67 10.89 1.55
N ALA A 249 -0.37 10.25 2.67
CA ALA A 249 -1.37 9.63 3.50
C ALA A 249 -1.56 10.36 4.82
N PHE A 250 -2.83 10.57 5.23
CA PHE A 250 -3.19 11.11 6.55
C PHE A 250 -2.49 12.44 6.91
N GLY A 251 -2.19 13.27 5.91
CA GLY A 251 -1.66 14.62 6.08
C GLY A 251 -2.74 15.58 6.64
N HIS A 252 -2.28 16.63 7.33
CA HIS A 252 -3.15 17.74 7.72
C HIS A 252 -3.19 18.75 6.58
N SER A 253 -4.30 18.88 5.86
CA SER A 253 -4.52 20.08 5.06
C SER A 253 -5.15 21.15 5.95
N SER A 254 -4.54 22.31 6.01
CA SER A 254 -5.05 23.46 6.78
C SER A 254 -6.38 24.01 6.24
N THR A 255 -6.82 23.58 5.07
CA THR A 255 -7.95 24.14 4.32
C THR A 255 -9.29 23.43 4.51
N TYR A 256 -9.30 22.22 5.07
CA TYR A 256 -10.56 21.48 5.30
C TYR A 256 -10.63 20.90 6.71
N ASP A 257 -11.33 21.62 7.57
CA ASP A 257 -11.52 21.33 9.00
C ASP A 257 -12.27 20.02 9.32
N PHE A 258 -12.61 19.16 8.36
CA PHE A 258 -13.64 18.19 8.69
C PHE A 258 -13.27 16.71 8.69
N VAL A 259 -12.23 16.19 8.05
CA VAL A 259 -11.85 14.77 8.27
C VAL A 259 -10.39 14.52 7.95
N ILE A 260 -9.55 14.42 8.96
CA ILE A 260 -8.15 13.98 8.85
C ILE A 260 -8.12 12.62 8.15
N GLY A 261 -7.60 12.58 6.93
CA GLY A 261 -7.41 11.34 6.19
C GLY A 261 -8.60 10.84 5.35
N ALA A 262 -9.62 11.68 5.10
CA ALA A 262 -10.79 11.29 4.31
C ALA A 262 -10.42 10.72 2.94
N THR A 263 -9.54 11.39 2.21
CA THR A 263 -9.06 10.93 0.90
C THR A 263 -8.37 9.58 0.99
N SER A 264 -7.46 9.40 1.95
CA SER A 264 -6.77 8.11 2.13
C SER A 264 -7.74 6.99 2.52
N TYR A 265 -8.75 7.31 3.33
CA TYR A 265 -9.78 6.36 3.73
C TYR A 265 -10.67 5.92 2.55
N GLU A 266 -11.10 6.87 1.73
CA GLU A 266 -11.91 6.58 0.53
C GLU A 266 -11.11 5.76 -0.48
N LEU A 267 -9.86 6.14 -0.74
CA LEU A 267 -8.97 5.40 -1.63
C LEU A 267 -8.72 3.97 -1.15
N LEU A 268 -8.52 3.75 0.15
CA LEU A 268 -8.36 2.39 0.70
C LEU A 268 -9.64 1.54 0.54
N ARG A 269 -10.81 2.18 0.56
CA ARG A 269 -12.09 1.48 0.45
C ARG A 269 -12.41 1.04 -0.97
N ASP A 270 -12.17 1.91 -1.95
CA ASP A 270 -12.58 1.68 -3.35
C ASP A 270 -11.54 2.24 -4.31
N HIS A 271 -10.71 1.36 -4.84
CA HIS A 271 -9.75 1.69 -5.89
C HIS A 271 -9.58 0.52 -6.85
N LYS A 272 -9.26 0.83 -8.11
CA LYS A 272 -9.15 -0.16 -9.20
C LYS A 272 -7.72 -0.33 -9.71
N VAL A 273 -6.83 0.55 -9.30
CA VAL A 273 -5.40 0.51 -9.60
C VAL A 273 -4.60 0.54 -8.31
N PRO A 274 -3.41 -0.05 -8.28
CA PRO A 274 -2.52 0.03 -7.12
C PRO A 274 -2.31 1.46 -6.62
N ILE A 275 -2.27 1.63 -5.30
CA ILE A 275 -2.05 2.95 -4.69
C ILE A 275 -0.82 2.91 -3.79
N LEU A 276 0.13 3.82 -4.05
CA LEU A 276 1.27 4.07 -3.18
C LEU A 276 0.92 5.17 -2.18
N PHE A 277 0.92 4.82 -0.91
CA PHE A 277 0.75 5.74 0.21
C PHE A 277 2.07 6.03 0.88
N SER A 278 2.35 7.32 1.19
CA SER A 278 3.53 7.74 1.94
C SER A 278 3.16 8.69 3.07
N LYS A 279 3.86 8.55 4.21
CA LYS A 279 3.65 9.38 5.39
C LYS A 279 4.97 9.84 6.02
#